data_7beb98b222995a87b1df55e9c7e73670
#
_entry.id   7beb98b222995a87b1df55e9c7e73670
#
_cell.length_a   1.000
_cell.length_b   1.000
_cell.length_c   1.000
_cell.angle_alpha   90.00
_cell.angle_beta   90.00
_cell.angle_gamma   90.00
#
_symmetry.space_group_name_H-M   'P 1'
#
loop_
_entity.id
_entity.type
_entity.pdbx_description
1 polymer ?
#
loop_
_entity_poly.entity_id
_entity_poly.type
_entity_poly.pdbx_seq_one_letter_code
_entity_poly.pdbx_strand_id
1 'polypeptide(L)'
;ETDIAVALERCYNNGDEDELGTIVPIFEVVDINAADNDDRVKHVATLQSPESLSPEGLLFVNDSKTSGHMFVTNEVSRTLDTYAISQADLG
;
A
#
# COMPACT_ATOMS: atom_id res chain seq x y z
N GLU A 1 2.31 17.30 -2.96
CA GLU A 1 2.77 16.06 -2.37
C GLU A 1 2.15 14.87 -3.10
N THR A 2 2.98 13.91 -3.50
CA THR A 2 2.54 12.73 -4.24
C THR A 2 2.89 11.47 -3.46
N ASP A 3 1.91 10.62 -3.24
CA ASP A 3 2.09 9.32 -2.60
C ASP A 3 1.83 8.20 -3.59
N ILE A 4 2.55 7.10 -3.43
CA ILE A 4 2.45 5.92 -4.28
C ILE A 4 2.17 4.71 -3.40
N ALA A 5 1.12 3.94 -3.75
CA ALA A 5 0.83 2.67 -3.12
C ALA A 5 1.25 1.52 -4.03
N VAL A 6 1.88 0.51 -3.45
CA VAL A 6 2.37 -0.66 -4.20
C VAL A 6 1.72 -1.92 -3.66
N ALA A 7 0.99 -2.65 -4.50
CA ALA A 7 0.43 -3.94 -4.12
C ALA A 7 1.52 -5.01 -4.21
N LEU A 8 1.81 -5.65 -3.08
CA LEU A 8 2.73 -6.79 -3.06
C LEU A 8 1.91 -8.05 -3.26
N GLU A 9 1.84 -8.51 -4.51
CA GLU A 9 0.95 -9.60 -4.92
C GLU A 9 1.17 -10.89 -4.11
N ARG A 10 2.40 -11.21 -3.80
CA ARG A 10 2.73 -12.39 -3.01
C ARG A 10 3.80 -12.06 -1.99
N CYS A 11 3.48 -12.26 -0.72
CA CYS A 11 4.42 -12.06 0.39
C CYS A 11 4.54 -13.36 1.17
N TYR A 12 5.78 -13.84 1.30
CA TYR A 12 6.08 -15.07 2.03
C TYR A 12 7.01 -14.76 3.21
N ASN A 13 6.87 -15.54 4.28
CA ASN A 13 7.67 -15.35 5.48
C ASN A 13 8.90 -16.26 5.44
N ASN A 14 10.09 -15.69 5.23
CA ASN A 14 11.38 -16.39 5.34
C ASN A 14 11.45 -17.75 4.63
N GLY A 15 10.88 -17.82 3.42
CA GLY A 15 10.91 -19.04 2.65
C GLY A 15 9.74 -19.98 2.88
N ASP A 16 8.82 -19.64 3.79
CA ASP A 16 7.56 -20.38 3.93
C ASP A 16 6.73 -20.24 2.67
N GLU A 17 5.99 -21.28 2.33
CA GLU A 17 5.10 -21.27 1.17
C GLU A 17 3.81 -20.49 1.43
N ASP A 18 3.49 -20.19 2.69
CA ASP A 18 2.29 -19.47 3.07
C ASP A 18 2.47 -17.96 2.90
N GLU A 19 1.49 -17.31 2.30
CA GLU A 19 1.50 -15.86 2.16
C GLU A 19 1.23 -15.16 3.50
N LEU A 20 1.86 -13.98 3.69
CA LEU A 20 1.68 -13.18 4.91
C LEU A 20 0.37 -12.40 4.95
N GLY A 21 -0.43 -12.50 3.90
CA GLY A 21 -1.64 -11.71 3.74
C GLY A 21 -1.43 -10.56 2.76
N THR A 22 -2.37 -9.64 2.73
CA THR A 22 -2.27 -8.45 1.87
C THR A 22 -1.36 -7.42 2.51
N ILE A 23 -0.35 -6.98 1.76
CA ILE A 23 0.58 -5.93 2.19
C ILE A 23 0.65 -4.88 1.08
N VAL A 24 0.34 -3.64 1.45
CA VAL A 24 0.37 -2.50 0.52
C VAL A 24 1.18 -1.36 1.16
N PRO A 25 2.49 -1.28 0.91
CA PRO A 25 3.29 -0.16 1.38
C PRO A 25 2.96 1.12 0.61
N ILE A 26 2.99 2.24 1.31
CA ILE A 26 2.76 3.58 0.74
C ILE A 26 4.03 4.39 0.88
N PHE A 27 4.44 5.03 -0.21
CA PHE A 27 5.63 5.86 -0.29
C PHE A 27 5.28 7.27 -0.68
N GLU A 28 5.97 8.25 -0.08
CA GLU A 28 5.92 9.64 -0.50
C GLU A 28 7.04 9.90 -1.50
N VAL A 29 6.73 10.57 -2.61
CA VAL A 29 7.75 11.02 -3.55
C VAL A 29 8.37 12.30 -2.99
N VAL A 30 9.63 12.23 -2.57
CA VAL A 30 10.36 13.34 -1.95
C VAL A 30 11.11 14.16 -2.99
N ASP A 31 11.97 13.51 -3.79
CA ASP A 31 12.73 14.17 -4.85
C ASP A 31 12.93 13.20 -6.01
N ILE A 32 12.09 13.34 -7.03
CA ILE A 32 12.12 12.44 -8.20
C ILE A 32 13.45 12.54 -8.98
N ASN A 33 14.16 13.64 -8.84
CA ASN A 33 15.42 13.88 -9.55
C ASN A 33 16.66 13.53 -8.73
N ALA A 34 16.50 13.01 -7.52
CA ALA A 34 17.65 12.60 -6.71
C ALA A 34 18.45 11.48 -7.41
N ALA A 35 19.75 11.49 -7.24
CA ALA A 35 20.62 10.50 -7.85
C ALA A 35 20.44 9.12 -7.24
N ASP A 36 20.14 9.05 -5.94
CA ASP A 36 19.96 7.81 -5.18
C ASP A 36 18.47 7.48 -5.04
N ASN A 37 18.10 6.23 -5.29
CA ASN A 37 16.70 5.80 -5.17
C ASN A 37 16.15 6.01 -3.76
N ASP A 38 16.98 5.82 -2.73
CA ASP A 38 16.56 6.00 -1.35
C ASP A 38 16.20 7.45 -1.02
N ASP A 39 16.71 8.41 -1.79
CA ASP A 39 16.43 9.83 -1.62
C ASP A 39 15.21 10.28 -2.44
N ARG A 40 14.73 9.46 -3.38
CA ARG A 40 13.59 9.79 -4.23
C ARG A 40 12.25 9.56 -3.55
N VAL A 41 12.16 8.51 -2.77
CA VAL A 41 10.92 8.11 -2.09
C VAL A 41 11.17 7.81 -0.62
N LYS A 42 10.14 7.98 0.18
CA LYS A 42 10.17 7.69 1.61
C LYS A 42 8.97 6.80 1.94
N HIS A 43 9.23 5.69 2.63
CA HIS A 43 8.15 4.83 3.13
C HIS A 43 7.41 5.54 4.26
N VAL A 44 6.11 5.75 4.12
CA VAL A 44 5.32 6.51 5.10
C VAL A 44 4.27 5.68 5.81
N ALA A 45 3.79 4.60 5.21
CA ALA A 45 2.77 3.74 5.82
C ALA A 45 2.73 2.39 5.15
N THR A 46 2.13 1.41 5.83
CA THR A 46 1.86 0.09 5.25
C THR A 46 0.44 -0.32 5.63
N LEU A 47 -0.36 -0.63 4.62
CA LEU A 47 -1.68 -1.22 4.81
C LEU A 47 -1.51 -2.73 4.85
N GLN A 48 -2.13 -3.39 5.82
CA GLN A 48 -1.96 -4.83 5.98
C GLN A 48 -3.25 -5.51 6.40
N SER A 49 -3.56 -6.65 5.76
CA SER A 49 -4.68 -7.49 6.12
C SER A 49 -4.22 -8.95 6.11
N PRO A 50 -3.97 -9.55 7.28
CA PRO A 50 -3.44 -10.92 7.35
C PRO A 50 -4.39 -11.99 6.81
N GLU A 51 -5.69 -11.69 6.76
CA GLU A 51 -6.70 -12.64 6.29
C GLU A 51 -6.94 -12.60 4.78
N SER A 52 -6.43 -11.57 4.11
CA SER A 52 -6.58 -11.41 2.66
C SER A 52 -5.31 -11.83 1.95
N LEU A 53 -5.42 -12.32 0.73
CA LEU A 53 -4.27 -12.83 -0.03
C LEU A 53 -4.21 -12.26 -1.43
N SER A 54 -2.99 -11.97 -1.88
CA SER A 54 -2.66 -11.52 -3.23
C SER A 54 -3.34 -10.23 -3.65
N PRO A 55 -2.95 -9.08 -3.08
CA PRO A 55 -3.47 -7.79 -3.52
C PRO A 55 -3.07 -7.54 -4.97
N GLU A 56 -4.01 -7.14 -5.79
CA GLU A 56 -3.77 -6.93 -7.22
C GLU A 56 -4.24 -5.57 -7.70
N GLY A 57 -5.48 -5.21 -7.38
CA GLY A 57 -6.05 -3.93 -7.78
C GLY A 57 -6.07 -2.92 -6.65
N LEU A 58 -5.65 -1.69 -6.95
CA LEU A 58 -5.67 -0.58 -6.01
C LEU A 58 -6.47 0.58 -6.60
N LEU A 59 -7.38 1.16 -5.79
CA LEU A 59 -8.08 2.38 -6.15
C LEU A 59 -8.16 3.29 -4.94
N PHE A 60 -7.69 4.51 -5.08
CA PHE A 60 -7.81 5.51 -4.04
C PHE A 60 -8.89 6.54 -4.39
N VAL A 61 -9.80 6.77 -3.45
CA VAL A 61 -10.87 7.76 -3.60
C VAL A 61 -10.74 8.82 -2.53
N ASN A 62 -10.61 10.08 -2.93
CA ASN A 62 -10.54 11.21 -1.99
C ASN A 62 -11.93 11.53 -1.45
N ASP A 63 -12.05 11.60 -0.11
CA ASP A 63 -13.27 12.08 0.57
C ASP A 63 -13.18 13.58 0.80
N SER A 64 -11.96 14.08 1.04
CA SER A 64 -11.66 15.49 1.27
C SER A 64 -10.20 15.75 0.88
N LYS A 65 -9.69 16.94 1.13
CA LYS A 65 -8.28 17.28 0.89
C LYS A 65 -7.33 16.51 1.81
N THR A 66 -7.83 16.01 2.95
CA THR A 66 -6.98 15.41 3.99
C THR A 66 -7.33 13.97 4.30
N SER A 67 -8.31 13.39 3.61
CA SER A 67 -8.71 12.01 3.85
C SER A 67 -9.24 11.33 2.59
N GLY A 68 -9.19 10.01 2.59
CA GLY A 68 -9.71 9.20 1.51
C GLY A 68 -9.81 7.73 1.91
N HIS A 69 -10.18 6.92 0.95
CA HIS A 69 -10.27 5.48 1.12
C HIS A 69 -9.46 4.77 0.04
N MET A 70 -8.69 3.77 0.45
CA MET A 70 -8.01 2.86 -0.47
C MET A 70 -8.82 1.57 -0.56
N PHE A 71 -9.17 1.18 -1.78
CA PHE A 71 -9.83 -0.08 -2.06
C PHE A 71 -8.80 -1.04 -2.64
N VAL A 72 -8.68 -2.23 -2.06
CA VAL A 72 -7.72 -3.25 -2.47
C VAL A 72 -8.45 -4.53 -2.83
N THR A 73 -8.33 -4.98 -4.07
CA THR A 73 -8.86 -6.27 -4.48
C THR A 73 -7.80 -7.35 -4.29
N ASN A 74 -8.18 -8.47 -3.69
CA ASN A 74 -7.29 -9.58 -3.39
C ASN A 74 -7.69 -10.80 -4.20
N GLU A 75 -6.84 -11.23 -5.15
CA GLU A 75 -7.17 -12.27 -6.10
C GLU A 75 -7.38 -13.64 -5.48
N VAL A 76 -6.44 -14.10 -4.67
CA VAL A 76 -6.51 -15.46 -4.11
C VAL A 76 -7.63 -15.60 -3.10
N SER A 77 -7.76 -14.66 -2.18
CA SER A 77 -8.81 -14.69 -1.17
C SER A 77 -10.18 -14.27 -1.71
N ARG A 78 -10.21 -13.64 -2.89
CA ARG A 78 -11.44 -13.12 -3.52
C ARG A 78 -12.17 -12.15 -2.62
N THR A 79 -11.41 -11.25 -2.00
CA THR A 79 -11.94 -10.26 -1.06
C THR A 79 -11.63 -8.85 -1.54
N LEU A 80 -12.40 -7.91 -1.02
CA LEU A 80 -12.16 -6.49 -1.18
C LEU A 80 -11.89 -5.88 0.19
N ASP A 81 -10.73 -5.30 0.38
CA ASP A 81 -10.40 -4.58 1.60
C ASP A 81 -10.58 -3.09 1.37
N THR A 82 -11.06 -2.39 2.39
CA THR A 82 -11.20 -0.94 2.37
C THR A 82 -10.46 -0.34 3.56
N TYR A 83 -9.58 0.63 3.27
CA TYR A 83 -8.79 1.32 4.30
C TYR A 83 -9.13 2.80 4.29
N ALA A 84 -9.50 3.33 5.46
CA ALA A 84 -9.65 4.77 5.62
C ALA A 84 -8.27 5.38 5.88
N ILE A 85 -7.89 6.38 5.10
CA ILE A 85 -6.56 7.00 5.19
C ILE A 85 -6.72 8.50 5.37
N SER A 86 -6.07 9.05 6.40
CA SER A 86 -6.01 10.49 6.61
C SER A 86 -4.61 11.02 6.32
N GLN A 87 -4.50 12.33 6.12
CA GLN A 87 -3.20 12.97 5.92
C GLN A 87 -2.26 12.71 7.10
N ALA A 88 -2.80 12.63 8.31
CA ALA A 88 -2.01 12.34 9.51
C ALA A 88 -1.38 10.95 9.48
N ASP A 89 -2.05 9.98 8.85
CA ASP A 89 -1.52 8.61 8.72
C ASP A 89 -0.31 8.54 7.79
N LEU A 90 -0.20 9.48 6.87
CA LEU A 90 0.87 9.51 5.87
C LEU A 90 2.06 10.38 6.28
N GLY A 91 2.04 10.88 7.48
CA GLY A 91 3.11 11.71 8.02
C GLY A 91 2.97 13.15 7.66
#